data_8089c4cb5c45579a75b8e5a28a1f0a78
#
_entry.id   8089c4cb5c45579a75b8e5a28a1f0a78
#
_cell.length_a   1.000
_cell.length_b   1.000
_cell.length_c   1.000
_cell.angle_alpha   90.00
_cell.angle_beta   90.00
_cell.angle_gamma   90.00
#
_symmetry.space_group_name_H-M   'P 1'
#
loop_
_entity.id
_entity.type
_entity.pdbx_description
1 polymer ?
#
loop_
_entity_poly.entity_id
_entity_poly.type
_entity_poly.pdbx_seq_one_letter_code
_entity_poly.pdbx_strand_id
1 'polypeptide(L)'
;MKAVVFAYNNIGCEGIEALLKNGFEISAVFTHKDDPNENLWFRSVAEVAADHGIPVYAPENPNHPLWVARIKAMKPDYIFSFYYRSLIGKELLAIPSKCALNLHGSLLPKYRGCAPINWAVINGEKETGVTLHVMTEKVDAGDIVAQKKITIGANDTAKAVHLKAAKAAAE
;
A
#
# COMPACT_ATOMS: atom_id res chain seq x y z
N MET A 1 4.38 -7.33 16.98
CA MET A 1 5.24 -6.54 16.06
C MET A 1 4.55 -5.23 15.78
N LYS A 2 5.29 -4.11 15.87
CA LYS A 2 4.75 -2.77 15.65
C LYS A 2 4.89 -2.35 14.19
N ALA A 3 3.84 -1.75 13.64
CA ALA A 3 3.84 -1.26 12.28
C ALA A 3 3.33 0.19 12.19
N VAL A 4 3.87 0.93 11.22
CA VAL A 4 3.28 2.15 10.68
C VAL A 4 2.88 1.84 9.25
N VAL A 5 1.67 2.25 8.86
CA VAL A 5 1.08 1.90 7.57
C VAL A 5 0.79 3.16 6.76
N PHE A 6 1.27 3.20 5.53
CA PHE A 6 0.91 4.17 4.51
C PHE A 6 -0.06 3.49 3.55
N ALA A 7 -1.29 3.95 3.46
CA ALA A 7 -2.32 3.21 2.74
C ALA A 7 -3.33 4.11 2.03
N TYR A 8 -3.88 3.60 0.94
CA TYR A 8 -5.00 4.22 0.24
C TYR A 8 -5.87 3.17 -0.46
N ASN A 9 -7.16 3.48 -0.64
CA ASN A 9 -8.21 2.67 -1.30
C ASN A 9 -8.41 1.25 -0.75
N ASN A 10 -9.09 0.38 -1.52
CA ASN A 10 -9.43 -0.98 -1.09
C ASN A 10 -8.20 -1.82 -0.73
N ILE A 11 -7.11 -1.70 -1.48
CA ILE A 11 -5.88 -2.46 -1.21
C ILE A 11 -5.29 -2.02 0.13
N GLY A 12 -5.36 -0.73 0.45
CA GLY A 12 -4.98 -0.20 1.75
C GLY A 12 -5.83 -0.75 2.88
N CYS A 13 -7.15 -0.80 2.70
CA CYS A 13 -8.09 -1.35 3.68
C CYS A 13 -7.81 -2.83 3.96
N GLU A 14 -7.73 -3.64 2.92
CA GLU A 14 -7.44 -5.08 3.03
C GLU A 14 -6.07 -5.34 3.67
N GLY A 15 -5.05 -4.53 3.33
CA GLY A 15 -3.73 -4.62 3.93
C GLY A 15 -3.74 -4.33 5.44
N ILE A 16 -4.48 -3.30 5.88
CA ILE A 16 -4.64 -2.99 7.31
C ILE A 16 -5.32 -4.14 8.03
N GLU A 17 -6.45 -4.63 7.51
CA GLU A 17 -7.21 -5.73 8.11
C GLU A 17 -6.37 -7.03 8.17
N ALA A 18 -5.60 -7.33 7.12
CA ALA A 18 -4.68 -8.46 7.11
C ALA A 18 -3.58 -8.34 8.17
N LEU A 19 -2.97 -7.17 8.35
CA LEU A 19 -1.97 -6.94 9.39
C LEU A 19 -2.55 -7.15 10.79
N LEU A 20 -3.74 -6.59 11.06
CA LEU A 20 -4.42 -6.73 12.35
C LEU A 20 -4.76 -8.20 12.64
N LYS A 21 -5.30 -8.91 11.66
CA LYS A 21 -5.61 -10.35 11.75
C LYS A 21 -4.37 -11.19 12.08
N ASN A 22 -3.20 -10.78 11.59
CA ASN A 22 -1.93 -11.44 11.85
C ASN A 22 -1.19 -10.91 13.11
N GLY A 23 -1.87 -10.18 13.97
CA GLY A 23 -1.36 -9.76 15.27
C GLY A 23 -0.35 -8.61 15.24
N PHE A 24 -0.34 -7.80 14.18
CA PHE A 24 0.41 -6.55 14.18
C PHE A 24 -0.29 -5.48 15.01
N GLU A 25 0.48 -4.75 15.79
CA GLU A 25 0.06 -3.51 16.45
C GLU A 25 0.33 -2.36 15.47
N ILE A 26 -0.72 -1.76 14.91
CA ILE A 26 -0.58 -0.62 14.00
C ILE A 26 -0.59 0.66 14.84
N SER A 27 0.57 1.32 14.93
CA SER A 27 0.75 2.54 15.75
C SER A 27 0.13 3.78 15.10
N ALA A 28 0.08 3.81 13.77
CA ALA A 28 -0.55 4.88 12.99
C ALA A 28 -0.78 4.46 11.54
N VAL A 29 -1.80 5.06 10.94
CA VAL A 29 -2.07 4.99 9.50
C VAL A 29 -1.87 6.37 8.89
N PHE A 30 -1.12 6.42 7.79
CA PHE A 30 -0.96 7.58 6.94
C PHE A 30 -1.73 7.35 5.64
N THR A 31 -2.61 8.29 5.29
CA THR A 31 -3.46 8.18 4.10
C THR A 31 -3.50 9.52 3.36
N HIS A 32 -4.33 9.63 2.35
CA HIS A 32 -4.59 10.87 1.62
C HIS A 32 -5.96 11.41 2.01
N LYS A 33 -6.12 12.74 1.89
CA LYS A 33 -7.45 13.33 1.86
C LYS A 33 -8.11 12.96 0.54
N ASP A 34 -9.37 12.59 0.60
CA ASP A 34 -10.15 12.35 -0.59
C ASP A 34 -10.31 13.64 -1.39
N ASP A 35 -10.12 13.56 -2.71
CA ASP A 35 -10.39 14.68 -3.60
C ASP A 35 -11.90 14.73 -3.88
N PRO A 36 -12.60 15.84 -3.58
CA PRO A 36 -14.03 15.95 -3.82
C PRO A 36 -14.41 15.87 -5.31
N ASN A 37 -13.44 16.04 -6.21
CA ASN A 37 -13.64 15.92 -7.66
C ASN A 37 -13.34 14.49 -8.18
N GLU A 38 -12.84 13.59 -7.35
CA GLU A 38 -12.57 12.19 -7.71
C GLU A 38 -13.80 11.31 -7.46
N ASN A 39 -14.09 10.39 -8.36
CA ASN A 39 -15.12 9.39 -8.13
C ASN A 39 -14.62 8.34 -7.11
N LEU A 40 -15.04 8.48 -5.87
CA LEU A 40 -14.66 7.60 -4.77
C LEU A 40 -15.51 6.32 -4.79
N TRP A 41 -15.07 5.33 -5.53
CA TRP A 41 -15.73 4.01 -5.62
C TRP A 41 -15.13 2.96 -4.68
N PHE A 42 -14.16 3.32 -3.87
CA PHE A 42 -13.40 2.47 -2.98
C PHE A 42 -13.67 2.81 -1.51
N ARG A 43 -13.32 1.88 -0.63
CA ARG A 43 -13.44 2.04 0.84
C ARG A 43 -12.46 3.08 1.35
N SER A 44 -12.87 3.77 2.42
CA SER A 44 -12.01 4.74 3.11
C SER A 44 -11.06 4.05 4.08
N VAL A 45 -9.77 4.25 3.87
CA VAL A 45 -8.71 3.80 4.80
C VAL A 45 -8.85 4.51 6.16
N ALA A 46 -9.27 5.76 6.16
CA ALA A 46 -9.47 6.53 7.40
C ALA A 46 -10.60 5.93 8.26
N GLU A 47 -11.71 5.52 7.64
CA GLU A 47 -12.83 4.86 8.34
C GLU A 47 -12.38 3.51 8.93
N VAL A 48 -11.74 2.66 8.12
CA VAL A 48 -11.23 1.36 8.60
C VAL A 48 -10.27 1.53 9.78
N ALA A 49 -9.35 2.48 9.71
CA ALA A 49 -8.42 2.74 10.81
C ALA A 49 -9.15 3.28 12.06
N ALA A 50 -10.15 4.15 11.89
CA ALA A 50 -10.96 4.69 12.99
C ALA A 50 -11.77 3.60 13.70
N ASP A 51 -12.37 2.65 12.96
CA ASP A 51 -13.12 1.52 13.50
C ASP A 51 -12.26 0.63 14.43
N HIS A 52 -10.95 0.62 14.20
CA HIS A 52 -9.97 -0.08 15.03
C HIS A 52 -9.26 0.82 16.06
N GLY A 53 -9.68 2.10 16.21
CA GLY A 53 -9.07 3.04 17.14
C GLY A 53 -7.64 3.44 16.79
N ILE A 54 -7.23 3.28 15.54
CA ILE A 54 -5.87 3.58 15.08
C ILE A 54 -5.76 5.06 14.68
N PRO A 55 -4.75 5.81 15.17
CA PRO A 55 -4.53 7.19 14.76
C PRO A 55 -4.31 7.33 13.25
N VAL A 56 -5.00 8.30 12.62
CA VAL A 56 -4.94 8.57 11.18
C VAL A 56 -4.36 9.93 10.91
N TYR A 57 -3.47 10.01 9.94
CA TYR A 57 -2.84 11.25 9.46
C TYR A 57 -2.92 11.33 7.93
N ALA A 58 -3.17 12.51 7.41
CA ALA A 58 -3.21 12.78 5.97
C ALA A 58 -2.29 13.96 5.61
N PRO A 59 -0.96 13.78 5.68
CA PRO A 59 -0.01 14.84 5.35
C PRO A 59 0.05 15.10 3.85
N GLU A 60 0.23 16.35 3.44
CA GLU A 60 0.56 16.71 2.05
C GLU A 60 1.94 16.17 1.64
N ASN A 61 2.90 16.25 2.56
CA ASN A 61 4.23 15.68 2.38
C ASN A 61 4.59 14.76 3.56
N PRO A 62 4.57 13.42 3.37
CA PRO A 62 4.92 12.46 4.41
C PRO A 62 6.39 12.55 4.83
N ASN A 63 7.26 13.07 3.96
CA ASN A 63 8.70 13.19 4.22
C ASN A 63 9.08 14.47 4.99
N HIS A 64 8.10 15.28 5.39
CA HIS A 64 8.39 16.46 6.20
C HIS A 64 9.03 16.06 7.54
N PRO A 65 10.08 16.76 8.05
CA PRO A 65 10.81 16.40 9.26
C PRO A 65 9.94 16.13 10.49
N LEU A 66 8.82 16.84 10.61
CA LEU A 66 7.83 16.60 11.68
C LEU A 66 7.29 15.17 11.68
N TRP A 67 6.92 14.64 10.48
CA TRP A 67 6.39 13.29 10.36
C TRP A 67 7.48 12.24 10.53
N VAL A 68 8.66 12.49 9.99
CA VAL A 68 9.84 11.63 10.19
C VAL A 68 10.13 11.48 11.69
N ALA A 69 10.20 12.60 12.44
CA ALA A 69 10.42 12.57 13.88
C ALA A 69 9.31 11.82 14.63
N ARG A 70 8.03 12.04 14.24
CA ARG A 70 6.89 11.39 14.87
C ARG A 70 6.88 9.88 14.64
N ILE A 71 7.15 9.42 13.41
CA ILE A 71 7.23 7.99 13.09
C ILE A 71 8.41 7.35 13.81
N LYS A 72 9.56 8.03 13.86
CA LYS A 72 10.73 7.55 14.60
C LYS A 72 10.44 7.36 16.10
N ALA A 73 9.66 8.26 16.71
CA ALA A 73 9.25 8.14 18.10
C ALA A 73 8.32 6.93 18.36
N MET A 74 7.59 6.45 17.38
CA MET A 74 6.75 5.25 17.46
C MET A 74 7.57 3.95 17.48
N LYS A 75 8.85 3.99 17.07
CA LYS A 75 9.76 2.84 17.01
C LYS A 75 9.14 1.62 16.30
N PRO A 76 8.69 1.74 15.05
CA PRO A 76 8.07 0.63 14.34
C PRO A 76 9.10 -0.45 13.99
N ASP A 77 8.66 -1.72 14.03
CA ASP A 77 9.43 -2.84 13.47
C ASP A 77 9.35 -2.83 11.95
N TYR A 78 8.19 -2.42 11.42
CA TYR A 78 7.90 -2.38 9.98
C TYR A 78 7.24 -1.07 9.58
N ILE A 79 7.54 -0.65 8.36
CA ILE A 79 6.71 0.30 7.61
C ILE A 79 6.11 -0.46 6.43
N PHE A 80 4.78 -0.39 6.28
CA PHE A 80 4.09 -0.94 5.13
C PHE A 80 3.53 0.19 4.26
N SER A 81 3.60 0.00 2.95
CA SER A 81 2.97 0.85 1.95
C SER A 81 1.99 0.02 1.12
N PHE A 82 0.71 0.41 1.13
CA PHE A 82 -0.37 -0.24 0.39
C PHE A 82 -1.05 0.77 -0.51
N TYR A 83 -0.60 0.89 -1.76
CA TYR A 83 -1.16 1.83 -2.73
C TYR A 83 -1.13 3.30 -2.30
N TYR A 84 -0.19 3.67 -1.46
CA TYR A 84 0.04 5.07 -1.09
C TYR A 84 0.60 5.84 -2.28
N ARG A 85 0.04 7.04 -2.57
CA ARG A 85 0.31 7.79 -3.80
C ARG A 85 1.59 8.62 -3.77
N SER A 86 2.16 8.86 -2.58
CA SER A 86 3.37 9.67 -2.43
C SER A 86 4.60 8.78 -2.21
N LEU A 87 5.75 9.22 -2.70
CA LEU A 87 7.01 8.53 -2.45
C LEU A 87 7.40 8.62 -0.97
N ILE A 88 7.84 7.50 -0.42
CA ILE A 88 8.39 7.40 0.94
C ILE A 88 9.90 7.56 0.81
N GLY A 89 10.42 8.63 1.40
CA GLY A 89 11.81 9.03 1.26
C GLY A 89 12.77 8.21 2.13
N LYS A 90 14.05 8.34 1.82
CA LYS A 90 15.16 7.62 2.46
C LYS A 90 15.11 7.65 4.00
N GLU A 91 14.83 8.81 4.58
CA GLU A 91 14.78 8.95 6.03
C GLU A 91 13.69 8.08 6.67
N LEU A 92 12.50 8.01 6.04
CA LEU A 92 11.41 7.14 6.49
C LEU A 92 11.75 5.66 6.27
N LEU A 93 12.37 5.30 5.15
CA LEU A 93 12.77 3.92 4.84
C LEU A 93 13.81 3.38 5.84
N ALA A 94 14.58 4.25 6.47
CA ALA A 94 15.60 3.89 7.45
C ALA A 94 15.08 3.77 8.91
N ILE A 95 13.80 4.11 9.17
CA ILE A 95 13.26 4.09 10.54
C ILE A 95 12.97 2.70 11.07
N PRO A 96 12.30 1.79 10.32
CA PRO A 96 11.86 0.53 10.88
C PRO A 96 13.04 -0.34 11.29
N SER A 97 12.92 -1.01 12.46
CA SER A 97 14.00 -1.88 12.98
C SER A 97 14.22 -3.13 12.13
N LYS A 98 13.23 -3.53 11.34
CA LYS A 98 13.30 -4.71 10.48
C LYS A 98 13.26 -4.35 8.99
N CYS A 99 12.13 -3.83 8.49
CA CYS A 99 11.97 -3.61 7.06
C CYS A 99 10.89 -2.59 6.72
N ALA A 100 11.08 -1.90 5.59
CA ALA A 100 10.06 -1.13 4.91
C ALA A 100 9.58 -1.91 3.67
N LEU A 101 8.29 -2.19 3.57
CA LEU A 101 7.68 -3.06 2.56
C LEU A 101 6.60 -2.33 1.78
N ASN A 102 6.55 -2.55 0.45
CA ASN A 102 5.48 -2.03 -0.40
C ASN A 102 4.74 -3.17 -1.10
N LEU A 103 3.43 -3.07 -1.16
CA LEU A 103 2.58 -3.93 -1.97
C LEU A 103 2.27 -3.24 -3.29
N HIS A 104 2.89 -3.72 -4.35
CA HIS A 104 2.74 -3.21 -5.71
C HIS A 104 1.72 -4.02 -6.51
N GLY A 105 0.90 -3.36 -7.31
CA GLY A 105 -0.21 -3.98 -8.06
C GLY A 105 0.17 -4.63 -9.39
N SER A 106 1.31 -5.29 -9.45
CA SER A 106 1.72 -6.11 -10.59
C SER A 106 2.56 -7.30 -10.16
N LEU A 107 2.88 -8.19 -11.09
CA LEU A 107 3.92 -9.21 -10.94
C LEU A 107 5.28 -8.58 -11.30
N LEU A 108 5.95 -7.97 -10.32
CA LEU A 108 7.27 -7.41 -10.54
C LEU A 108 8.24 -8.45 -11.13
N PRO A 109 9.15 -8.06 -12.01
CA PRO A 109 9.54 -6.71 -12.40
C PRO A 109 8.67 -6.04 -13.47
N LYS A 110 7.60 -6.67 -13.95
CA LYS A 110 6.68 -6.07 -14.92
C LYS A 110 5.90 -4.92 -14.30
N TYR A 111 5.62 -3.89 -15.08
CA TYR A 111 4.76 -2.76 -14.69
C TYR A 111 5.20 -2.04 -13.42
N ARG A 112 6.51 -1.79 -13.24
CA ARG A 112 7.02 -0.87 -12.22
C ARG A 112 6.44 0.53 -12.40
N GLY A 113 6.23 1.25 -11.31
CA GLY A 113 5.76 2.64 -11.33
C GLY A 113 4.25 2.77 -11.24
N CYS A 114 3.69 3.80 -11.86
CA CYS A 114 2.30 4.21 -11.67
C CYS A 114 1.29 3.35 -12.41
N ALA A 115 0.09 3.17 -11.80
CA ALA A 115 -1.10 2.55 -12.38
C ALA A 115 -0.88 1.17 -13.02
N PRO A 116 -0.16 0.23 -12.38
CA PRO A 116 0.22 -1.05 -12.97
C PRO A 116 -0.98 -1.89 -13.42
N ILE A 117 -2.08 -1.88 -12.68
CA ILE A 117 -3.31 -2.60 -13.04
C ILE A 117 -3.92 -2.05 -14.32
N ASN A 118 -3.97 -0.71 -14.46
CA ASN A 118 -4.52 -0.09 -15.67
C ASN A 118 -3.71 -0.47 -16.90
N TRP A 119 -2.38 -0.44 -16.80
CA TRP A 119 -1.50 -0.82 -17.90
C TRP A 119 -1.60 -2.30 -18.25
N ALA A 120 -1.76 -3.20 -17.28
CA ALA A 120 -1.97 -4.61 -17.55
C ALA A 120 -3.26 -4.85 -18.34
N VAL A 121 -4.36 -4.16 -18.01
CA VAL A 121 -5.64 -4.25 -18.73
C VAL A 121 -5.51 -3.63 -20.12
N ILE A 122 -4.93 -2.43 -20.26
CA ILE A 122 -4.75 -1.74 -21.56
C ILE A 122 -3.92 -2.60 -22.52
N ASN A 123 -2.89 -3.27 -22.01
CA ASN A 123 -2.02 -4.13 -22.83
C ASN A 123 -2.62 -5.51 -23.12
N GLY A 124 -3.84 -5.79 -22.66
CA GLY A 124 -4.52 -7.06 -22.92
C GLY A 124 -3.86 -8.26 -22.25
N GLU A 125 -3.15 -8.05 -21.12
CA GLU A 125 -2.57 -9.14 -20.35
C GLU A 125 -3.64 -10.13 -19.89
N LYS A 126 -3.28 -11.40 -19.80
CA LYS A 126 -4.18 -12.46 -19.32
C LYS A 126 -4.04 -12.69 -17.82
N GLU A 127 -2.95 -12.23 -17.25
CA GLU A 127 -2.67 -12.30 -15.83
C GLU A 127 -1.93 -11.04 -15.36
N THR A 128 -2.11 -10.69 -14.11
CA THR A 128 -1.33 -9.72 -13.35
C THR A 128 -1.14 -10.26 -11.94
N GLY A 129 -0.95 -9.42 -10.96
CA GLY A 129 -0.84 -9.85 -9.57
C GLY A 129 -0.57 -8.71 -8.62
N VAL A 130 -0.22 -9.09 -7.42
CA VAL A 130 0.33 -8.21 -6.40
C VAL A 130 1.70 -8.72 -5.98
N THR A 131 2.61 -7.82 -5.69
CA THR A 131 3.96 -8.13 -5.21
C THR A 131 4.25 -7.37 -3.94
N LEU A 132 4.51 -8.08 -2.86
CA LEU A 132 5.12 -7.52 -1.65
C LEU A 132 6.62 -7.51 -1.83
N HIS A 133 7.26 -6.35 -1.73
CA HIS A 133 8.70 -6.21 -1.92
C HIS A 133 9.31 -5.22 -0.92
N VAL A 134 10.62 -5.33 -0.72
CA VAL A 134 11.38 -4.38 0.11
C VAL A 134 11.43 -3.03 -0.59
N MET A 135 11.12 -1.95 0.13
CA MET A 135 11.28 -0.60 -0.40
C MET A 135 12.74 -0.16 -0.36
N THR A 136 13.17 0.43 -1.46
CA THR A 136 14.49 1.06 -1.64
C THR A 136 14.30 2.46 -2.20
N GLU A 137 15.38 3.24 -2.30
CA GLU A 137 15.34 4.56 -2.93
C GLU A 137 14.92 4.49 -4.42
N LYS A 138 15.21 3.36 -5.08
CA LYS A 138 14.77 3.10 -6.45
C LYS A 138 13.37 2.48 -6.42
N VAL A 139 12.42 3.15 -7.08
CA VAL A 139 11.01 2.74 -7.09
C VAL A 139 10.82 1.31 -7.61
N ASP A 140 10.07 0.52 -6.86
CA ASP A 140 9.66 -0.87 -7.15
C ASP A 140 10.81 -1.78 -7.61
N ALA A 141 12.02 -1.59 -7.07
CA ALA A 141 13.23 -2.28 -7.48
C ALA A 141 13.89 -3.13 -6.38
N GLY A 142 13.31 -3.16 -5.19
CA GLY A 142 13.83 -3.97 -4.09
C GLY A 142 13.44 -5.45 -4.19
N ASP A 143 14.01 -6.25 -3.29
CA ASP A 143 13.85 -7.70 -3.27
C ASP A 143 12.38 -8.11 -3.07
N ILE A 144 11.94 -9.07 -3.85
CA ILE A 144 10.58 -9.61 -3.78
C ILE A 144 10.47 -10.53 -2.56
N VAL A 145 9.48 -10.25 -1.72
CA VAL A 145 9.16 -11.07 -0.53
C VAL A 145 8.10 -12.11 -0.88
N ALA A 146 7.03 -11.70 -1.55
CA ALA A 146 5.94 -12.58 -1.97
C ALA A 146 5.23 -12.03 -3.21
N GLN A 147 4.63 -12.93 -3.98
CA GLN A 147 3.79 -12.58 -5.13
C GLN A 147 2.54 -13.45 -5.17
N LYS A 148 1.42 -12.84 -5.56
CA LYS A 148 0.16 -13.55 -5.83
C LYS A 148 -0.33 -13.20 -7.22
N LYS A 149 -0.56 -14.24 -8.05
CA LYS A 149 -1.12 -14.09 -9.39
C LYS A 149 -2.63 -13.85 -9.37
N ILE A 150 -3.11 -13.07 -10.33
CA ILE A 150 -4.50 -12.73 -10.57
C ILE A 150 -4.79 -12.92 -12.05
N THR A 151 -5.82 -13.66 -12.38
CA THR A 151 -6.30 -13.82 -13.77
C THR A 151 -7.12 -12.59 -14.19
N ILE A 152 -6.82 -12.05 -15.36
CA ILE A 152 -7.60 -11.02 -16.04
C ILE A 152 -8.54 -11.70 -17.03
N GLY A 153 -9.85 -11.63 -16.77
CA GLY A 153 -10.88 -12.14 -17.66
C GLY A 153 -11.06 -11.24 -18.88
N ALA A 154 -11.61 -11.79 -19.96
CA ALA A 154 -11.79 -11.08 -21.23
C ALA A 154 -12.64 -9.79 -21.12
N ASN A 155 -13.55 -9.72 -20.14
CA ASN A 155 -14.42 -8.58 -19.89
C ASN A 155 -14.08 -7.83 -18.60
N ASP A 156 -12.93 -8.10 -18.00
CA ASP A 156 -12.52 -7.39 -16.79
C ASP A 156 -12.14 -5.95 -17.10
N THR A 157 -12.75 -5.03 -16.36
CA THR A 157 -12.31 -3.64 -16.31
C THR A 157 -11.15 -3.48 -15.33
N ALA A 158 -10.41 -2.37 -15.39
CA ALA A 158 -9.38 -2.05 -14.41
C ALA A 158 -9.94 -2.07 -12.96
N LYS A 159 -11.19 -1.63 -12.76
CA LYS A 159 -11.88 -1.72 -11.47
C LYS A 159 -12.07 -3.18 -11.02
N ALA A 160 -12.50 -4.05 -11.90
CA ALA A 160 -12.69 -5.48 -11.58
C ALA A 160 -11.37 -6.13 -11.18
N VAL A 161 -10.28 -5.86 -11.92
CA VAL A 161 -8.95 -6.35 -11.60
C VAL A 161 -8.42 -5.76 -10.29
N HIS A 162 -8.68 -4.47 -10.01
CA HIS A 162 -8.31 -3.84 -8.76
C HIS A 162 -8.99 -4.50 -7.54
N LEU A 163 -10.27 -4.87 -7.65
CA LEU A 163 -10.98 -5.60 -6.59
C LEU A 163 -10.40 -7.01 -6.37
N LYS A 164 -9.98 -7.68 -7.43
CA LYS A 164 -9.25 -8.96 -7.32
C LYS A 164 -7.89 -8.77 -6.66
N ALA A 165 -7.18 -7.68 -7.00
CA ALA A 165 -5.89 -7.34 -6.38
C ALA A 165 -6.04 -7.04 -4.88
N ALA A 166 -7.10 -6.35 -4.48
CA ALA A 166 -7.38 -6.08 -3.08
C ALA A 166 -7.58 -7.39 -2.29
N LYS A 167 -8.34 -8.35 -2.82
CA LYS A 167 -8.50 -9.68 -2.20
C LYS A 167 -7.18 -10.43 -2.09
N ALA A 168 -6.36 -10.41 -3.16
CA ALA A 168 -5.06 -11.07 -3.16
C ALA A 168 -4.06 -10.41 -2.19
N ALA A 169 -4.24 -9.13 -1.88
CA ALA A 169 -3.43 -8.40 -0.90
C ALA A 169 -3.66 -8.86 0.55
N ALA A 170 -4.83 -9.44 0.85
CA ALA A 170 -5.19 -9.92 2.18
C ALA A 170 -4.68 -11.34 2.49
N GLU A 171 -4.16 -12.06 1.50
CA GLU A 171 -3.64 -13.44 1.62
C GLU A 171 -2.14 -13.47 1.89
#